data_5220c420791151e0bcbd8eaebf5346f3
#
_entry.id   5220c420791151e0bcbd8eaebf5346f3
#
_cell.length_a   1.000
_cell.length_b   1.000
_cell.length_c   1.000
_cell.angle_alpha   90.00
_cell.angle_beta   90.00
_cell.angle_gamma   90.00
#
_symmetry.space_group_name_H-M   'P 1'
#
loop_
_entity.id
_entity.type
_entity.pdbx_description
1 polymer ?
#
loop_
_entity_poly.entity_id
_entity_poly.type
_entity_poly.pdbx_seq_one_letter_code
_entity_poly.pdbx_strand_id
1 'polypeptide(L)'
;LLDNRDRVERILTALKSMGFDDVFEVSAAAELVSEATRQYISEHEEQLPLISTACPSVVRLIRVRFPNLIPHLLPINPPVEVAAVLAVRKAMEDTGLPREEIGIMFLSPCPSKVTYVKSRLGTEKSEIDQVLAIKDVYPKLLACMKTVVGEDYPVIGTSGKIGISWGHSGGEASGLFTDNCLAADGIENVIRVLEDMEDQKFTNLRFVELNACNGGCVGGVLTVENPYVAEVKLKRLRKYMPVARSHMHESEENVIRWTTGVQYE
;
A
#
# COMPACT_ATOMS: atom_id res chain seq x y z
N LEU A 1 11.67 0.30 14.97
CA LEU A 1 10.86 -0.80 15.52
C LEU A 1 10.99 -2.08 14.69
N LEU A 2 11.10 -2.00 13.38
CA LEU A 2 11.08 -3.13 12.45
C LEU A 2 12.50 -3.61 12.14
N ASP A 3 13.09 -4.45 12.97
CA ASP A 3 14.43 -5.01 12.72
C ASP A 3 14.41 -6.51 12.42
N ASN A 4 13.37 -7.23 12.86
CA ASN A 4 13.18 -8.66 12.66
C ASN A 4 11.68 -9.02 12.75
N ARG A 5 11.32 -10.28 12.44
CA ARG A 5 9.95 -10.78 12.46
C ARG A 5 9.32 -10.69 13.85
N ASP A 6 10.05 -11.03 14.91
CA ASP A 6 9.53 -11.02 16.29
C ASP A 6 9.04 -9.63 16.71
N ARG A 7 9.69 -8.58 16.18
CA ARG A 7 9.24 -7.21 16.40
C ARG A 7 7.98 -6.85 15.65
N VAL A 8 7.74 -7.42 14.46
CA VAL A 8 6.47 -7.26 13.72
C VAL A 8 5.34 -7.84 14.55
N GLU A 9 5.45 -9.11 14.98
CA GLU A 9 4.44 -9.78 15.79
C GLU A 9 4.17 -9.00 17.09
N ARG A 10 5.21 -8.51 17.73
CA ARG A 10 5.07 -7.68 18.93
C ARG A 10 4.32 -6.37 18.66
N ILE A 11 4.54 -5.72 17.51
CA ILE A 11 3.80 -4.52 17.12
C ILE A 11 2.33 -4.84 16.90
N LEU A 12 2.03 -5.90 16.15
CA LEU A 12 0.66 -6.32 15.86
C LEU A 12 -0.09 -6.69 17.15
N THR A 13 0.55 -7.44 18.05
CA THR A 13 0.00 -7.77 19.37
C THR A 13 -0.23 -6.53 20.22
N ALA A 14 0.70 -5.57 20.20
CA ALA A 14 0.55 -4.32 20.95
C ALA A 14 -0.61 -3.46 20.42
N LEU A 15 -0.86 -3.45 19.12
CA LEU A 15 -2.04 -2.79 18.54
C LEU A 15 -3.33 -3.42 19.07
N LYS A 16 -3.44 -4.75 19.12
CA LYS A 16 -4.59 -5.44 19.74
C LYS A 16 -4.74 -5.05 21.22
N SER A 17 -3.64 -4.93 21.96
CA SER A 17 -3.66 -4.46 23.36
C SER A 17 -4.08 -3.00 23.53
N MET A 18 -4.09 -2.21 22.46
CA MET A 18 -4.60 -0.83 22.47
C MET A 18 -6.12 -0.74 22.33
N GLY A 19 -6.80 -1.87 22.09
CA GLY A 19 -8.25 -1.97 21.94
C GLY A 19 -8.73 -2.19 20.52
N PHE A 20 -7.84 -2.53 19.58
CA PHE A 20 -8.25 -3.05 18.29
C PHE A 20 -8.54 -4.56 18.40
N ASP A 21 -9.71 -5.00 17.95
CA ASP A 21 -10.11 -6.41 18.02
C ASP A 21 -9.24 -7.27 17.11
N ASP A 22 -8.90 -6.77 15.91
CA ASP A 22 -7.97 -7.40 15.00
C ASP A 22 -7.08 -6.41 14.25
N VAL A 23 -6.06 -6.91 13.57
CA VAL A 23 -5.10 -6.11 12.79
C VAL A 23 -4.85 -6.79 11.46
N PHE A 24 -5.01 -6.04 10.37
CA PHE A 24 -4.76 -6.50 9.01
C PHE A 24 -3.60 -5.73 8.38
N GLU A 25 -2.64 -6.44 7.78
CA GLU A 25 -1.47 -5.83 7.16
C GLU A 25 -1.76 -5.42 5.71
N VAL A 26 -1.67 -4.12 5.40
CA VAL A 26 -1.82 -3.61 4.02
C VAL A 26 -0.79 -4.24 3.06
N SER A 27 0.37 -4.60 3.56
CA SER A 27 1.41 -5.26 2.77
C SER A 27 0.99 -6.64 2.24
N ALA A 28 0.11 -7.37 2.93
CA ALA A 28 -0.44 -8.61 2.40
C ALA A 28 -1.31 -8.35 1.15
N ALA A 29 -2.16 -7.33 1.19
CA ALA A 29 -2.96 -6.91 0.03
C ALA A 29 -2.10 -6.34 -1.11
N ALA A 30 -0.97 -5.71 -0.80
CA ALA A 30 -0.05 -5.18 -1.81
C ALA A 30 0.54 -6.27 -2.71
N GLU A 31 0.71 -7.49 -2.22
CA GLU A 31 1.12 -8.63 -3.04
C GLU A 31 0.06 -9.01 -4.08
N LEU A 32 -1.22 -9.01 -3.68
CA LEU A 32 -2.34 -9.28 -4.58
C LEU A 32 -2.44 -8.20 -5.66
N VAL A 33 -2.27 -6.92 -5.27
CA VAL A 33 -2.23 -5.81 -6.23
C VAL A 33 -1.06 -5.96 -7.20
N SER A 34 0.12 -6.38 -6.75
CA SER A 34 1.26 -6.65 -7.65
C SER A 34 0.94 -7.74 -8.67
N GLU A 35 0.20 -8.78 -8.27
CA GLU A 35 -0.21 -9.86 -9.16
C GLU A 35 -1.22 -9.38 -10.21
N ALA A 36 -2.26 -8.68 -9.76
CA ALA A 36 -3.24 -8.06 -10.66
C ALA A 36 -2.60 -7.07 -11.64
N THR A 37 -1.63 -6.28 -11.18
CA THR A 37 -0.90 -5.34 -12.04
C THR A 37 -0.09 -6.07 -13.11
N ARG A 38 0.60 -7.17 -12.77
CA ARG A 38 1.31 -7.99 -13.77
C ARG A 38 0.38 -8.54 -14.84
N GLN A 39 -0.77 -9.06 -14.42
CA GLN A 39 -1.78 -9.57 -15.33
C GLN A 39 -2.31 -8.46 -16.22
N TYR A 40 -2.71 -7.33 -15.65
CA TYR A 40 -3.22 -6.19 -16.40
C TYR A 40 -2.22 -5.66 -17.44
N ILE A 41 -0.94 -5.53 -17.07
CA ILE A 41 0.14 -5.13 -18.00
C ILE A 41 0.27 -6.10 -19.19
N SER A 42 0.10 -7.41 -18.94
CA SER A 42 0.22 -8.41 -20.01
C SER A 42 -0.98 -8.44 -20.96
N GLU A 43 -2.14 -8.00 -20.50
CA GLU A 43 -3.38 -8.00 -21.27
C GLU A 43 -3.64 -6.67 -22.02
N HIS A 44 -2.95 -5.57 -21.65
CA HIS A 44 -3.20 -4.22 -22.17
C HIS A 44 -1.90 -3.54 -22.65
N GLU A 45 -1.20 -4.20 -23.56
CA GLU A 45 0.07 -3.68 -24.10
C GLU A 45 -0.08 -2.36 -24.87
N GLU A 46 -1.27 -2.08 -25.40
CA GLU A 46 -1.60 -0.85 -26.12
C GLU A 46 -1.70 0.40 -25.19
N GLN A 47 -1.86 0.21 -23.89
CA GLN A 47 -1.97 1.31 -22.91
C GLN A 47 -0.63 1.67 -22.24
N LEU A 48 0.44 0.96 -22.58
CA LEU A 48 1.74 1.17 -21.93
C LEU A 48 2.36 2.54 -22.29
N PRO A 49 3.14 3.12 -21.38
CA PRO A 49 3.38 2.68 -20.02
C PRO A 49 2.20 2.96 -19.08
N LEU A 50 1.94 2.06 -18.12
CA LEU A 50 0.94 2.30 -17.07
C LEU A 50 1.56 3.02 -15.87
N ILE A 51 0.79 3.92 -15.27
CA ILE A 51 1.20 4.70 -14.09
C ILE A 51 0.52 4.15 -12.84
N SER A 52 1.29 3.90 -11.79
CA SER A 52 0.75 3.49 -10.48
C SER A 52 -0.25 4.49 -9.91
N THR A 53 -1.33 4.00 -9.37
CA THR A 53 -2.38 4.79 -8.69
C THR A 53 -2.33 4.67 -7.17
N ALA A 54 -1.30 4.04 -6.63
CA ALA A 54 -1.11 3.86 -5.18
C ALA A 54 -0.90 5.17 -4.41
N CYS A 55 -0.44 6.23 -5.07
CA CYS A 55 -0.24 7.56 -4.48
C CYS A 55 -1.37 8.53 -4.86
N PRO A 56 -2.34 8.85 -3.97
CA PRO A 56 -3.45 9.74 -4.30
C PRO A 56 -3.02 11.18 -4.64
N SER A 57 -1.87 11.65 -4.14
CA SER A 57 -1.32 12.95 -4.51
C SER A 57 -0.91 12.99 -5.98
N VAL A 58 -0.27 11.93 -6.47
CA VAL A 58 0.15 11.81 -7.87
C VAL A 58 -1.07 11.71 -8.78
N VAL A 59 -2.04 10.89 -8.45
CA VAL A 59 -3.28 10.76 -9.24
C VAL A 59 -4.00 12.11 -9.36
N ARG A 60 -4.10 12.87 -8.27
CA ARG A 60 -4.68 14.23 -8.31
C ARG A 60 -3.86 15.20 -9.13
N LEU A 61 -2.54 15.14 -9.02
CA LEU A 61 -1.65 15.95 -9.85
C LEU A 61 -1.86 15.66 -11.34
N ILE A 62 -1.93 14.39 -11.73
CA ILE A 62 -2.17 13.98 -13.11
C ILE A 62 -3.52 14.52 -13.59
N ARG A 63 -4.60 14.32 -12.85
CA ARG A 63 -5.94 14.80 -13.23
C ARG A 63 -6.00 16.31 -13.44
N VAL A 64 -5.23 17.11 -12.69
CA VAL A 64 -5.29 18.57 -12.73
C VAL A 64 -4.29 19.15 -13.74
N ARG A 65 -3.08 18.60 -13.80
CA ARG A 65 -1.99 19.20 -14.58
C ARG A 65 -1.61 18.40 -15.83
N PHE A 66 -1.85 17.11 -15.85
CA PHE A 66 -1.44 16.20 -16.93
C PHE A 66 -2.62 15.35 -17.44
N PRO A 67 -3.74 15.96 -17.86
CA PRO A 67 -4.96 15.21 -18.21
C PRO A 67 -4.76 14.21 -19.36
N ASN A 68 -3.78 14.44 -20.24
CA ASN A 68 -3.43 13.54 -21.32
C ASN A 68 -2.89 12.19 -20.82
N LEU A 69 -2.41 12.12 -19.59
CA LEU A 69 -1.88 10.90 -18.97
C LEU A 69 -2.95 10.12 -18.18
N ILE A 70 -4.19 10.61 -18.09
CA ILE A 70 -5.29 9.87 -17.41
C ILE A 70 -5.50 8.48 -18.00
N PRO A 71 -5.47 8.25 -19.34
CA PRO A 71 -5.60 6.91 -19.92
C PRO A 71 -4.49 5.92 -19.53
N HIS A 72 -3.37 6.42 -19.03
CA HIS A 72 -2.26 5.60 -18.55
C HIS A 72 -2.36 5.23 -17.05
N LEU A 73 -3.34 5.78 -16.31
CA LEU A 73 -3.53 5.43 -14.91
C LEU A 73 -4.01 3.99 -14.78
N LEU A 74 -3.30 3.21 -13.97
CA LEU A 74 -3.64 1.81 -13.72
C LEU A 74 -5.02 1.72 -13.04
N PRO A 75 -6.05 1.08 -13.66
CA PRO A 75 -7.41 1.03 -13.12
C PRO A 75 -7.58 -0.08 -12.08
N ILE A 76 -6.66 -0.14 -11.11
CA ILE A 76 -6.66 -1.13 -10.04
C ILE A 76 -6.75 -0.42 -8.69
N ASN A 77 -7.56 -0.96 -7.78
CA ASN A 77 -7.66 -0.44 -6.43
C ASN A 77 -6.30 -0.45 -5.71
N PRO A 78 -5.92 0.62 -5.00
CA PRO A 78 -4.69 0.65 -4.25
C PRO A 78 -4.71 -0.36 -3.09
N PRO A 79 -3.53 -0.83 -2.63
CA PRO A 79 -3.44 -1.86 -1.59
C PRO A 79 -4.24 -1.56 -0.32
N VAL A 80 -4.42 -0.29 0.04
CA VAL A 80 -5.18 0.11 1.23
C VAL A 80 -6.67 -0.22 1.10
N GLU A 81 -7.27 -0.06 -0.08
CA GLU A 81 -8.67 -0.42 -0.33
C GLU A 81 -8.85 -1.94 -0.37
N VAL A 82 -7.97 -2.63 -1.08
CA VAL A 82 -7.99 -4.11 -1.11
C VAL A 82 -7.84 -4.67 0.30
N ALA A 83 -6.93 -4.13 1.11
CA ALA A 83 -6.78 -4.53 2.50
C ALA A 83 -8.05 -4.28 3.34
N ALA A 84 -8.73 -3.15 3.13
CA ALA A 84 -9.96 -2.84 3.85
C ALA A 84 -11.08 -3.83 3.50
N VAL A 85 -11.28 -4.14 2.22
CA VAL A 85 -12.26 -5.15 1.77
C VAL A 85 -11.97 -6.52 2.39
N LEU A 86 -10.71 -6.95 2.38
CA LEU A 86 -10.31 -8.24 2.95
C LEU A 86 -10.46 -8.27 4.47
N ALA A 87 -10.14 -7.16 5.15
CA ALA A 87 -10.30 -7.04 6.60
C ALA A 87 -11.79 -7.10 7.01
N VAL A 88 -12.67 -6.42 6.28
CA VAL A 88 -14.12 -6.48 6.49
C VAL A 88 -14.61 -7.92 6.33
N ARG A 89 -14.25 -8.58 5.21
CA ARG A 89 -14.65 -9.94 4.94
C ARG A 89 -14.21 -10.89 6.04
N LYS A 90 -12.93 -10.81 6.42
CA LYS A 90 -12.37 -11.62 7.51
C LYS A 90 -13.13 -11.38 8.82
N ALA A 91 -13.40 -10.13 9.18
CA ALA A 91 -14.12 -9.81 10.40
C ALA A 91 -15.56 -10.34 10.40
N MET A 92 -16.28 -10.24 9.26
CA MET A 92 -17.62 -10.82 9.11
C MET A 92 -17.60 -12.34 9.23
N GLU A 93 -16.63 -13.02 8.62
CA GLU A 93 -16.47 -14.47 8.71
C GLU A 93 -16.13 -14.93 10.14
N ASP A 94 -15.23 -14.23 10.82
CA ASP A 94 -14.76 -14.62 12.16
C ASP A 94 -15.79 -14.31 13.27
N THR A 95 -16.59 -13.26 13.11
CA THR A 95 -17.49 -12.78 14.18
C THR A 95 -18.98 -13.01 13.90
N GLY A 96 -19.36 -13.20 12.63
CA GLY A 96 -20.76 -13.27 12.21
C GLY A 96 -21.47 -11.90 12.24
N LEU A 97 -20.76 -10.80 12.51
CA LEU A 97 -21.33 -9.44 12.56
C LEU A 97 -21.60 -8.92 11.13
N PRO A 98 -22.66 -8.12 10.94
CA PRO A 98 -22.87 -7.42 9.68
C PRO A 98 -21.86 -6.27 9.49
N ARG A 99 -21.67 -5.82 8.23
CA ARG A 99 -20.70 -4.75 7.88
C ARG A 99 -20.84 -3.49 8.73
N GLU A 100 -22.06 -3.11 9.05
CA GLU A 100 -22.41 -1.88 9.79
C GLU A 100 -21.90 -1.87 11.24
N GLU A 101 -21.62 -3.04 11.80
CA GLU A 101 -21.08 -3.21 13.15
C GLU A 101 -19.56 -3.39 13.16
N ILE A 102 -18.91 -3.36 11.99
CA ILE A 102 -17.46 -3.52 11.85
C ILE A 102 -16.82 -2.18 11.50
N GLY A 103 -15.95 -1.67 12.37
CA GLY A 103 -15.20 -0.43 12.16
C GLY A 103 -13.80 -0.70 11.57
N ILE A 104 -13.50 -0.14 10.40
CA ILE A 104 -12.18 -0.24 9.75
C ILE A 104 -11.40 1.06 9.96
N MET A 105 -10.27 0.96 10.65
CA MET A 105 -9.37 2.08 10.92
C MET A 105 -8.03 1.90 10.21
N PHE A 106 -7.69 2.82 9.31
CA PHE A 106 -6.42 2.79 8.60
C PHE A 106 -5.35 3.62 9.31
N LEU A 107 -4.22 2.99 9.69
CA LEU A 107 -3.05 3.68 10.22
C LEU A 107 -2.22 4.23 9.07
N SER A 108 -2.32 5.53 8.81
CA SER A 108 -1.81 6.18 7.61
C SER A 108 -0.48 6.91 7.84
N PRO A 109 0.50 6.76 6.92
CA PRO A 109 1.70 7.59 6.88
C PRO A 109 1.46 8.95 6.19
N CYS A 110 0.24 9.18 5.61
CA CYS A 110 0.06 10.20 4.59
C CYS A 110 -1.29 10.93 4.72
N PRO A 111 -1.31 12.29 4.76
CA PRO A 111 -2.54 13.08 4.78
C PRO A 111 -3.35 12.97 3.47
N SER A 112 -2.68 12.68 2.33
CA SER A 112 -3.37 12.49 1.07
C SER A 112 -4.30 11.28 1.09
N LYS A 113 -3.94 10.21 1.84
CA LYS A 113 -4.82 9.06 2.06
C LYS A 113 -5.99 9.40 2.98
N VAL A 114 -5.81 10.34 3.94
CA VAL A 114 -6.94 10.87 4.73
C VAL A 114 -7.96 11.56 3.80
N THR A 115 -7.46 12.41 2.89
CA THR A 115 -8.32 13.09 1.92
C THR A 115 -8.94 12.11 0.92
N TYR A 116 -8.19 11.08 0.51
CA TYR A 116 -8.67 10.03 -0.40
C TYR A 116 -9.90 9.32 0.15
N VAL A 117 -9.86 8.87 1.40
CA VAL A 117 -11.00 8.20 2.07
C VAL A 117 -12.22 9.14 2.15
N LYS A 118 -12.01 10.43 2.41
CA LYS A 118 -13.10 11.41 2.55
C LYS A 118 -13.71 11.87 1.23
N SER A 119 -12.89 12.10 0.21
CA SER A 119 -13.32 12.71 -1.06
C SER A 119 -13.22 11.78 -2.27
N ARG A 120 -12.93 10.55 -2.06
CA ARG A 120 -12.86 9.44 -3.02
C ARG A 120 -12.20 9.80 -4.36
N LEU A 121 -11.34 8.96 -4.83
CA LEU A 121 -10.61 9.16 -6.07
C LEU A 121 -10.63 7.85 -6.84
N GLY A 122 -11.48 7.79 -7.86
CA GLY A 122 -11.60 6.61 -8.71
C GLY A 122 -12.52 5.48 -8.20
N THR A 123 -13.01 5.54 -6.97
CA THR A 123 -13.96 4.56 -6.40
C THR A 123 -15.21 5.24 -5.86
N GLU A 124 -16.37 4.58 -5.94
CA GLU A 124 -17.61 5.13 -5.40
C GLU A 124 -17.66 5.07 -3.87
N LYS A 125 -17.10 4.04 -3.25
CA LYS A 125 -17.12 3.82 -1.80
C LYS A 125 -15.81 3.21 -1.32
N SER A 126 -15.26 3.73 -0.22
CA SER A 126 -14.18 3.10 0.54
C SER A 126 -14.76 2.26 1.68
N GLU A 127 -14.14 1.12 1.97
CA GLU A 127 -14.47 0.32 3.16
C GLU A 127 -13.75 0.81 4.42
N ILE A 128 -12.98 1.90 4.32
CA ILE A 128 -12.28 2.52 5.46
C ILE A 128 -13.21 3.55 6.12
N ASP A 129 -13.54 3.34 7.38
CA ASP A 129 -14.40 4.24 8.16
C ASP A 129 -13.60 5.41 8.75
N GLN A 130 -12.37 5.16 9.23
CA GLN A 130 -11.53 6.16 9.88
C GLN A 130 -10.05 6.03 9.46
N VAL A 131 -9.35 7.17 9.46
CA VAL A 131 -7.90 7.22 9.20
C VAL A 131 -7.19 7.86 10.39
N LEU A 132 -6.25 7.14 10.97
CA LEU A 132 -5.41 7.58 12.09
C LEU A 132 -3.99 7.83 11.60
N ALA A 133 -3.37 8.92 12.04
CA ALA A 133 -1.97 9.17 11.69
C ALA A 133 -1.03 8.25 12.50
N ILE A 134 -0.08 7.63 11.85
CA ILE A 134 0.93 6.78 12.52
C ILE A 134 1.60 7.54 13.66
N LYS A 135 1.99 8.81 13.45
CA LYS A 135 2.65 9.62 14.48
C LYS A 135 1.81 9.83 15.73
N ASP A 136 0.48 9.84 15.62
CA ASP A 136 -0.43 10.07 16.75
C ASP A 136 -0.67 8.77 17.53
N VAL A 137 -0.65 7.63 16.86
CA VAL A 137 -0.77 6.30 17.45
C VAL A 137 0.54 5.84 18.11
N TYR A 138 1.67 6.25 17.55
CA TYR A 138 3.01 5.77 17.92
C TYR A 138 3.36 5.88 19.40
N PRO A 139 3.10 6.99 20.13
CA PRO A 139 3.41 7.07 21.57
C PRO A 139 2.66 6.04 22.42
N LYS A 140 1.38 5.80 22.10
CA LYS A 140 0.56 4.79 22.79
C LYS A 140 1.05 3.38 22.46
N LEU A 141 1.35 3.12 21.18
CA LEU A 141 1.92 1.85 20.73
C LEU A 141 3.22 1.53 21.48
N LEU A 142 4.13 2.49 21.61
CA LEU A 142 5.38 2.30 22.38
C LEU A 142 5.12 1.96 23.84
N ALA A 143 4.11 2.58 24.47
CA ALA A 143 3.73 2.27 25.85
C ALA A 143 3.22 0.82 25.96
N CYS A 144 2.31 0.41 25.06
CA CYS A 144 1.78 -0.96 25.02
C CYS A 144 2.87 -1.99 24.71
N MET A 145 3.82 -1.69 23.83
CA MET A 145 4.94 -2.58 23.53
C MET A 145 5.83 -2.86 24.75
N LYS A 146 5.86 -2.00 25.76
CA LYS A 146 6.60 -2.25 27.02
C LYS A 146 5.88 -3.26 27.91
N THR A 147 4.57 -3.35 27.83
CA THR A 147 3.76 -4.29 28.62
C THR A 147 3.62 -5.65 27.94
N VAL A 148 3.74 -5.69 26.61
CA VAL A 148 3.77 -6.95 25.83
C VAL A 148 5.16 -7.56 25.98
N VAL A 149 5.33 -8.35 27.05
CA VAL A 149 6.60 -9.01 27.42
C VAL A 149 6.40 -10.53 27.29
N GLY A 150 7.28 -11.19 26.56
CA GLY A 150 7.28 -12.64 26.36
C GLY A 150 7.96 -13.02 25.04
N GLU A 151 8.38 -14.25 24.89
CA GLU A 151 8.99 -14.77 23.66
C GLU A 151 7.96 -15.44 22.74
N ASP A 152 6.74 -15.77 23.25
CA ASP A 152 5.67 -16.43 22.50
C ASP A 152 4.57 -15.43 22.10
N TYR A 153 4.81 -14.68 21.03
CA TYR A 153 3.74 -13.92 20.36
C TYR A 153 3.02 -14.83 19.38
N PRO A 154 1.67 -14.75 19.30
CA PRO A 154 0.97 -15.44 18.22
C PRO A 154 1.46 -14.90 16.88
N VAL A 155 1.66 -15.79 15.92
CA VAL A 155 1.99 -15.39 14.54
C VAL A 155 0.74 -14.80 13.90
N ILE A 156 0.67 -13.48 13.86
CA ILE A 156 -0.45 -12.72 13.29
C ILE A 156 -0.10 -12.23 11.89
N GLY A 157 1.18 -11.92 11.65
CA GLY A 157 1.67 -11.34 10.41
C GLY A 157 1.55 -12.31 9.23
N THR A 158 0.94 -11.80 8.15
CA THR A 158 0.69 -12.54 6.89
C THR A 158 1.49 -11.98 5.71
N SER A 159 2.24 -10.91 5.91
CA SER A 159 3.01 -10.23 4.86
C SER A 159 4.25 -10.99 4.44
N GLY A 160 4.51 -11.01 3.13
CA GLY A 160 5.73 -11.52 2.53
C GLY A 160 6.68 -10.41 2.09
N LYS A 161 7.78 -10.83 1.45
CA LYS A 161 8.87 -9.92 1.02
C LYS A 161 8.43 -8.88 -0.01
N ILE A 162 7.52 -9.22 -0.91
CA ILE A 162 7.02 -8.32 -1.97
C ILE A 162 6.21 -7.21 -1.32
N GLY A 163 5.21 -7.56 -0.53
CA GLY A 163 4.30 -6.60 0.08
C GLY A 163 4.98 -5.60 1.01
N ILE A 164 5.92 -6.07 1.83
CA ILE A 164 6.71 -5.18 2.70
C ILE A 164 7.53 -4.15 1.90
N SER A 165 7.95 -4.50 0.68
CA SER A 165 8.71 -3.57 -0.18
C SER A 165 7.89 -2.36 -0.63
N TRP A 166 6.59 -2.46 -0.74
CA TRP A 166 5.72 -1.38 -1.18
C TRP A 166 5.80 -0.10 -0.33
N GLY A 167 6.32 -0.20 0.87
CA GLY A 167 6.51 0.96 1.75
C GLY A 167 7.54 1.97 1.27
N HIS A 168 8.51 1.57 0.45
CA HIS A 168 9.57 2.44 -0.07
C HIS A 168 9.48 2.60 -1.59
N SER A 169 10.09 3.66 -2.12
CA SER A 169 10.16 3.93 -3.56
C SER A 169 10.85 2.79 -4.30
N GLY A 170 10.30 2.40 -5.45
CA GLY A 170 10.73 1.25 -6.26
C GLY A 170 10.25 -0.10 -5.72
N GLY A 171 9.52 -0.12 -4.61
CA GLY A 171 9.02 -1.35 -4.01
C GLY A 171 7.90 -2.01 -4.78
N GLU A 172 6.98 -1.23 -5.31
CA GLU A 172 5.91 -1.67 -6.21
C GLU A 172 6.49 -2.20 -7.52
N ALA A 173 7.31 -1.38 -8.19
CA ALA A 173 7.96 -1.73 -9.45
C ALA A 173 8.78 -3.02 -9.35
N SER A 174 9.54 -3.19 -8.26
CA SER A 174 10.33 -4.42 -8.04
C SER A 174 9.47 -5.67 -7.87
N GLY A 175 8.23 -5.52 -7.42
CA GLY A 175 7.25 -6.61 -7.29
C GLY A 175 6.69 -7.11 -8.62
N LEU A 176 6.89 -6.37 -9.71
CA LEU A 176 6.41 -6.74 -11.04
C LEU A 176 7.36 -7.69 -11.80
N PHE A 177 8.60 -7.87 -11.33
CA PHE A 177 9.60 -8.75 -11.92
C PHE A 177 9.88 -8.48 -13.41
N THR A 178 9.84 -7.21 -13.81
CA THR A 178 10.20 -6.76 -15.17
C THR A 178 11.22 -5.62 -15.09
N ASP A 179 12.16 -5.58 -16.02
CA ASP A 179 13.24 -4.58 -16.06
C ASP A 179 12.77 -3.24 -16.66
N ASN A 180 11.61 -3.22 -17.33
CA ASN A 180 11.09 -2.04 -18.03
C ASN A 180 10.18 -1.19 -17.10
N CYS A 181 10.62 -0.95 -15.87
CA CYS A 181 9.92 -0.12 -14.91
C CYS A 181 10.76 1.09 -14.53
N LEU A 182 10.09 2.23 -14.30
CA LEU A 182 10.68 3.43 -13.74
C LEU A 182 10.05 3.67 -12.35
N ALA A 183 10.85 4.04 -11.37
CA ALA A 183 10.38 4.50 -10.08
C ALA A 183 10.96 5.88 -9.78
N ALA A 184 10.10 6.84 -9.41
CA ALA A 184 10.53 8.17 -9.01
C ALA A 184 9.78 8.63 -7.77
N ASP A 185 10.50 9.38 -6.90
CA ASP A 185 9.97 9.92 -5.67
C ASP A 185 10.34 11.39 -5.47
N GLY A 186 9.56 12.06 -4.61
CA GLY A 186 9.63 13.49 -4.46
C GLY A 186 8.87 14.23 -5.56
N ILE A 187 7.97 15.13 -5.13
CA ILE A 187 6.98 15.74 -6.05
C ILE A 187 7.62 16.48 -7.24
N GLU A 188 8.79 17.09 -7.06
CA GLU A 188 9.49 17.79 -8.14
C GLU A 188 10.03 16.83 -9.20
N ASN A 189 10.56 15.67 -8.78
CA ASN A 189 11.02 14.63 -9.68
C ASN A 189 9.83 13.97 -10.40
N VAL A 190 8.74 13.73 -9.68
CA VAL A 190 7.49 13.22 -10.24
C VAL A 190 6.97 14.13 -11.35
N ILE A 191 6.95 15.45 -11.12
CA ILE A 191 6.53 16.42 -12.15
C ILE A 191 7.40 16.31 -13.40
N ARG A 192 8.73 16.25 -13.27
CA ARG A 192 9.65 16.10 -14.41
C ARG A 192 9.42 14.80 -15.19
N VAL A 193 9.20 13.69 -14.48
CA VAL A 193 8.88 12.41 -15.13
C VAL A 193 7.57 12.50 -15.90
N LEU A 194 6.53 13.14 -15.33
CA LEU A 194 5.26 13.32 -16.03
C LEU A 194 5.38 14.23 -17.25
N GLU A 195 6.17 15.30 -17.18
CA GLU A 195 6.51 16.16 -18.33
C GLU A 195 7.24 15.36 -19.43
N ASP A 196 8.23 14.55 -19.05
CA ASP A 196 8.95 13.69 -19.98
C ASP A 196 8.06 12.59 -20.60
N MET A 197 7.04 12.12 -19.89
CA MET A 197 6.02 11.19 -20.42
C MET A 197 5.12 11.88 -21.44
N GLU A 198 4.62 13.10 -21.19
CA GLU A 198 3.83 13.87 -22.17
C GLU A 198 4.65 14.18 -23.43
N ASP A 199 5.95 14.44 -23.28
CA ASP A 199 6.90 14.63 -24.37
C ASP A 199 7.32 13.34 -25.09
N GLN A 200 6.77 12.18 -24.68
CA GLN A 200 7.06 10.84 -25.26
C GLN A 200 8.55 10.47 -25.26
N LYS A 201 9.32 10.93 -24.26
CA LYS A 201 10.77 10.69 -24.18
C LYS A 201 11.12 9.26 -23.78
N PHE A 202 10.16 8.54 -23.16
CA PHE A 202 10.39 7.16 -22.72
C PHE A 202 9.96 6.16 -23.78
N THR A 203 10.90 5.35 -24.23
CA THR A 203 10.65 4.22 -25.10
C THR A 203 10.72 2.92 -24.30
N ASN A 204 9.82 1.97 -24.56
CA ASN A 204 9.82 0.63 -23.96
C ASN A 204 9.54 0.54 -22.44
N LEU A 205 9.05 1.61 -21.78
CA LEU A 205 8.54 1.49 -20.42
C LEU A 205 7.21 0.73 -20.39
N ARG A 206 7.07 -0.14 -19.40
CA ARG A 206 5.83 -0.87 -19.14
C ARG A 206 5.08 -0.31 -17.92
N PHE A 207 5.83 0.14 -16.92
CA PHE A 207 5.26 0.61 -15.66
C PHE A 207 6.05 1.76 -15.05
N VAL A 208 5.33 2.71 -14.45
CA VAL A 208 5.89 3.88 -13.80
C VAL A 208 5.33 4.00 -12.38
N GLU A 209 6.17 3.81 -11.38
CA GLU A 209 5.87 4.04 -9.98
C GLU A 209 6.23 5.47 -9.61
N LEU A 210 5.24 6.25 -9.15
CA LEU A 210 5.44 7.64 -8.76
C LEU A 210 4.97 7.89 -7.32
N ASN A 211 5.87 8.40 -6.50
CA ASN A 211 5.62 8.72 -5.10
C ASN A 211 5.85 10.21 -4.81
N ALA A 212 4.84 10.92 -4.30
CA ALA A 212 4.97 12.34 -3.97
C ALA A 212 5.96 12.62 -2.82
N CYS A 213 6.17 11.65 -1.91
CA CYS A 213 7.07 11.75 -0.78
C CYS A 213 8.44 11.15 -1.11
N ASN A 214 9.53 11.80 -0.65
CA ASN A 214 10.88 11.25 -0.79
C ASN A 214 11.00 9.91 -0.04
N GLY A 215 11.52 8.89 -0.71
CA GLY A 215 11.63 7.53 -0.16
C GLY A 215 10.34 6.72 -0.20
N GLY A 216 9.26 7.22 -0.84
CA GLY A 216 7.96 6.55 -0.89
C GLY A 216 7.11 6.78 0.38
N CYS A 217 6.22 5.84 0.70
CA CYS A 217 5.28 5.97 1.82
C CYS A 217 5.97 6.05 3.19
N VAL A 218 7.15 5.44 3.37
CA VAL A 218 7.94 5.56 4.61
C VAL A 218 8.43 6.98 4.87
N GLY A 219 8.49 7.84 3.84
CA GLY A 219 8.80 9.26 3.94
C GLY A 219 7.58 10.17 4.11
N GLY A 220 6.41 9.60 4.34
CA GLY A 220 5.17 10.37 4.54
C GLY A 220 5.23 11.22 5.81
N VAL A 221 4.63 12.42 5.77
CA VAL A 221 4.68 13.41 6.85
C VAL A 221 3.92 13.01 8.14
N LEU A 222 3.19 11.91 8.11
CA LEU A 222 2.53 11.33 9.28
C LEU A 222 3.29 10.14 9.87
N THR A 223 4.52 9.89 9.41
CA THR A 223 5.46 8.90 10.00
C THR A 223 6.30 9.53 11.11
N VAL A 224 7.11 8.72 11.78
CA VAL A 224 7.97 9.14 12.92
C VAL A 224 9.45 8.88 12.68
N GLU A 225 9.82 8.22 11.59
CA GLU A 225 11.21 7.85 11.31
C GLU A 225 11.73 8.59 10.07
N ASN A 226 13.03 8.79 10.02
CA ASN A 226 13.70 9.27 8.82
C ASN A 226 13.50 8.25 7.67
N PRO A 227 13.11 8.68 6.45
CA PRO A 227 12.78 7.77 5.36
C PRO A 227 13.94 6.85 4.96
N TYR A 228 15.16 7.34 4.95
CA TYR A 228 16.35 6.53 4.60
C TYR A 228 16.65 5.47 5.66
N VAL A 229 16.45 5.81 6.95
CA VAL A 229 16.57 4.84 8.05
C VAL A 229 15.45 3.81 7.97
N ALA A 230 14.23 4.23 7.69
CA ALA A 230 13.08 3.34 7.52
C ALA A 230 13.29 2.36 6.36
N GLU A 231 13.79 2.83 5.22
CA GLU A 231 14.11 1.99 4.07
C GLU A 231 15.16 0.91 4.42
N VAL A 232 16.24 1.29 5.11
CA VAL A 232 17.26 0.31 5.56
C VAL A 232 16.65 -0.73 6.49
N LYS A 233 15.76 -0.32 7.40
CA LYS A 233 15.06 -1.23 8.32
C LYS A 233 14.13 -2.18 7.55
N LEU A 234 13.38 -1.70 6.56
CA LEU A 234 12.54 -2.54 5.70
C LEU A 234 13.36 -3.55 4.89
N LYS A 235 14.47 -3.11 4.29
CA LYS A 235 15.40 -4.00 3.57
C LYS A 235 15.98 -5.11 4.47
N ARG A 236 16.27 -4.79 5.75
CA ARG A 236 16.66 -5.81 6.74
C ARG A 236 15.52 -6.75 7.07
N LEU A 237 14.34 -6.23 7.36
CA LEU A 237 13.15 -7.03 7.68
C LEU A 237 12.87 -8.07 6.57
N ARG A 238 12.93 -7.69 5.30
CA ARG A 238 12.74 -8.60 4.16
C ARG A 238 13.60 -9.86 4.22
N LYS A 239 14.83 -9.78 4.79
CA LYS A 239 15.70 -10.94 4.90
C LYS A 239 15.17 -12.02 5.83
N TYR A 240 14.37 -11.62 6.81
CA TYR A 240 13.80 -12.51 7.83
C TYR A 240 12.37 -12.95 7.52
N MET A 241 11.79 -12.46 6.43
CA MET A 241 10.45 -12.91 6.03
C MET A 241 10.51 -14.33 5.47
N PRO A 242 9.64 -15.25 5.97
CA PRO A 242 9.74 -16.69 5.65
C PRO A 242 9.36 -17.00 4.20
N VAL A 243 8.54 -16.16 3.58
CA VAL A 243 8.01 -16.36 2.23
C VAL A 243 8.18 -15.11 1.38
N ALA A 244 8.29 -15.31 0.06
CA ALA A 244 8.34 -14.20 -0.89
C ALA A 244 6.96 -13.63 -1.24
N ARG A 245 5.89 -14.37 -0.93
CA ARG A 245 4.50 -14.00 -1.18
C ARG A 245 3.70 -14.11 0.11
N SER A 246 2.60 -13.38 0.19
CA SER A 246 1.62 -13.50 1.25
C SER A 246 1.11 -14.95 1.37
N HIS A 247 0.75 -15.36 2.58
CA HIS A 247 0.05 -16.61 2.82
C HIS A 247 -1.43 -16.57 2.37
N MET A 248 -1.89 -15.44 1.85
CA MET A 248 -3.24 -15.31 1.32
C MET A 248 -3.33 -16.03 -0.03
N HIS A 249 -3.94 -17.20 -0.03
CA HIS A 249 -4.28 -17.95 -1.23
C HIS A 249 -5.66 -17.50 -1.72
N GLU A 250 -5.67 -16.55 -2.64
CA GLU A 250 -6.89 -16.12 -3.30
C GLU A 250 -6.94 -16.68 -4.73
N SER A 251 -8.13 -17.02 -5.21
CA SER A 251 -8.31 -17.37 -6.61
C SER A 251 -8.10 -16.15 -7.51
N GLU A 252 -7.64 -16.36 -8.75
CA GLU A 252 -7.44 -15.27 -9.72
C GLU A 252 -8.72 -14.43 -9.90
N GLU A 253 -9.90 -15.05 -9.94
CA GLU A 253 -11.19 -14.35 -10.03
C GLU A 253 -11.43 -13.42 -8.84
N ASN A 254 -11.08 -13.83 -7.63
CA ASN A 254 -11.21 -13.00 -6.43
C ASN A 254 -10.22 -11.83 -6.45
N VAL A 255 -8.99 -12.04 -6.88
CA VAL A 255 -7.99 -10.99 -7.01
C VAL A 255 -8.47 -9.92 -7.99
N ILE A 256 -8.96 -10.31 -9.15
CA ILE A 256 -9.53 -9.40 -10.17
C ILE A 256 -10.71 -8.62 -9.56
N ARG A 257 -11.67 -9.31 -8.92
CA ARG A 257 -12.86 -8.68 -8.35
C ARG A 257 -12.55 -7.58 -7.32
N TRP A 258 -11.50 -7.75 -6.52
CA TRP A 258 -11.15 -6.75 -5.49
C TRP A 258 -10.23 -5.65 -5.98
N THR A 259 -9.51 -5.89 -7.06
CA THR A 259 -8.50 -4.95 -7.55
C THR A 259 -8.99 -4.09 -8.72
N THR A 260 -10.04 -4.50 -9.45
CA THR A 260 -10.57 -3.78 -10.61
C THR A 260 -11.80 -2.90 -10.26
N GLY A 261 -12.25 -2.10 -11.22
CA GLY A 261 -13.45 -1.27 -11.10
C GLY A 261 -13.16 0.18 -10.69
N VAL A 262 -11.92 0.62 -10.83
CA VAL A 262 -11.52 2.02 -10.58
C VAL A 262 -11.56 2.82 -11.88
N GLN A 263 -12.19 4.01 -11.85
CA GLN A 263 -12.23 4.96 -12.97
C GLN A 263 -11.71 6.32 -12.50
N TYR A 264 -10.76 6.90 -13.23
CA TYR A 264 -10.12 8.17 -12.89
C TYR A 264 -10.53 9.34 -13.78
N GLU A 265 -11.73 9.33 -14.32
CA GLU A 265 -12.30 10.40 -15.16
C GLU A 265 -12.37 11.76 -14.46
#